data_3db0852d1b474a770c903b2bd411e206
#
_entry.id   3db0852d1b474a770c903b2bd411e206
#
_cell.length_a   1.000
_cell.length_b   1.000
_cell.length_c   1.000
_cell.angle_alpha   90.00
_cell.angle_beta   90.00
_cell.angle_gamma   90.00
#
_symmetry.space_group_name_H-M   'P 1'
#
loop_
_entity.id
_entity.type
_entity.pdbx_description
1 polymer ?
#
loop_
_entity_poly.entity_id
_entity_poly.type
_entity_poly.pdbx_seq_one_letter_code
_entity_poly.pdbx_strand_id
1 'polypeptide(L)'
;IDFRLCPGLDAIGAEEADTIVIAGMGGETIQAVLEAAPWTGDGGHLLLLQPMTKVEFLRKWLSDNGYSFTDERLVFDKDHLYPVFAVRGGRQSPLTLAQQYGGVLLDGDPLYGVYLDERIGKLQKAINGLQKSAAIESAVKVKDLTELCRILKEKRDTL
;
A
#
# COMPACT_ATOMS: atom_id res chain seq x y z
N ILE A 1 -15.57 13.44 22.39
CA ILE A 1 -15.44 12.30 21.44
C ILE A 1 -16.87 11.83 21.14
N ASP A 2 -17.22 11.85 19.85
CA ASP A 2 -18.50 11.34 19.38
C ASP A 2 -18.31 9.93 18.84
N PHE A 3 -19.15 9.00 19.33
CA PHE A 3 -19.14 7.61 18.86
C PHE A 3 -20.31 7.40 17.89
N ARG A 4 -20.01 6.86 16.70
CA ARG A 4 -21.01 6.56 15.67
C ARG A 4 -20.91 5.11 15.26
N LEU A 5 -22.01 4.39 15.31
CA LEU A 5 -22.09 3.02 14.81
C LEU A 5 -22.56 3.06 13.34
N CYS A 6 -21.60 2.93 12.43
CA CYS A 6 -21.87 2.87 10.99
C CYS A 6 -20.78 2.05 10.26
N PRO A 7 -21.05 1.53 9.06
CA PRO A 7 -20.02 0.99 8.20
C PRO A 7 -19.07 2.12 7.74
N GLY A 8 -17.76 1.95 7.98
CA GLY A 8 -16.75 2.89 7.49
C GLY A 8 -17.05 4.36 7.82
N LEU A 9 -17.25 5.19 6.82
CA LEU A 9 -17.46 6.63 6.90
C LEU A 9 -18.91 7.05 6.59
N ASP A 10 -19.86 6.12 6.49
CA ASP A 10 -21.24 6.39 6.03
C ASP A 10 -22.00 7.45 6.85
N ALA A 11 -21.68 7.58 8.13
CA ALA A 11 -22.33 8.56 9.01
C ALA A 11 -21.45 9.79 9.29
N ILE A 12 -20.39 10.02 8.47
CA ILE A 12 -19.47 11.15 8.60
C ILE A 12 -19.62 12.07 7.39
N GLY A 13 -19.91 13.35 7.64
CA GLY A 13 -19.90 14.37 6.60
C GLY A 13 -18.50 14.89 6.30
N ALA A 14 -18.27 15.33 5.08
CA ALA A 14 -16.96 15.84 4.64
C ALA A 14 -16.46 17.03 5.48
N GLU A 15 -17.37 17.83 6.00
CA GLU A 15 -17.08 19.01 6.80
C GLU A 15 -16.73 18.70 8.27
N GLU A 16 -16.84 17.43 8.69
CA GLU A 16 -16.69 17.05 10.11
C GLU A 16 -15.25 16.72 10.49
N ALA A 17 -14.38 16.44 9.52
CA ALA A 17 -13.00 16.03 9.81
C ALA A 17 -12.03 16.42 8.70
N ASP A 18 -10.93 17.09 9.02
CA ASP A 18 -9.84 17.40 8.10
C ASP A 18 -8.86 16.21 7.94
N THR A 19 -8.84 15.34 8.91
CA THR A 19 -7.93 14.17 8.95
C THR A 19 -8.71 12.91 9.30
N ILE A 20 -8.54 11.89 8.47
CA ILE A 20 -9.17 10.58 8.63
C ILE A 20 -8.09 9.52 8.82
N VAL A 21 -8.23 8.71 9.89
CA VAL A 21 -7.31 7.60 10.18
C VAL A 21 -8.04 6.28 9.98
N ILE A 22 -7.52 5.43 9.08
CA ILE A 22 -8.02 4.06 8.87
C ILE A 22 -6.83 3.11 9.05
N ALA A 23 -6.79 2.43 10.19
CA ALA A 23 -5.67 1.59 10.58
C ALA A 23 -6.13 0.19 11.04
N GLY A 24 -5.25 -0.81 10.95
CA GLY A 24 -5.51 -2.16 11.42
C GLY A 24 -6.44 -2.98 10.51
N MET A 25 -6.64 -2.56 9.26
CA MET A 25 -7.55 -3.21 8.30
C MET A 25 -6.79 -3.78 7.09
N GLY A 26 -7.39 -4.71 6.37
CA GLY A 26 -6.87 -5.15 5.07
C GLY A 26 -6.98 -4.06 4.01
N GLY A 27 -6.06 -4.03 3.04
CA GLY A 27 -6.08 -3.02 1.97
C GLY A 27 -7.38 -3.00 1.16
N GLU A 28 -8.00 -4.16 0.93
CA GLU A 28 -9.30 -4.28 0.26
C GLU A 28 -10.45 -3.67 1.10
N THR A 29 -10.38 -3.78 2.43
CA THR A 29 -11.35 -3.14 3.33
C THR A 29 -11.18 -1.62 3.34
N ILE A 30 -9.94 -1.13 3.39
CA ILE A 30 -9.66 0.30 3.30
C ILE A 30 -10.19 0.86 1.97
N GLN A 31 -9.92 0.16 0.85
CA GLN A 31 -10.49 0.53 -0.45
C GLN A 31 -12.01 0.68 -0.39
N ALA A 32 -12.72 -0.34 0.11
CA ALA A 32 -14.17 -0.32 0.17
C ALA A 32 -14.72 0.85 1.00
N VAL A 33 -14.05 1.21 2.11
CA VAL A 33 -14.41 2.38 2.92
C VAL A 33 -14.24 3.68 2.13
N LEU A 34 -13.15 3.83 1.38
CA LEU A 34 -12.89 5.03 0.58
C LEU A 34 -13.80 5.12 -0.65
N GLU A 35 -14.14 3.99 -1.28
CA GLU A 35 -15.11 3.95 -2.39
C GLU A 35 -16.52 4.40 -1.95
N ALA A 36 -16.93 4.04 -0.74
CA ALA A 36 -18.20 4.47 -0.17
C ALA A 36 -18.21 5.96 0.24
N ALA A 37 -17.03 6.58 0.39
CA ALA A 37 -16.86 7.98 0.81
C ALA A 37 -16.04 8.77 -0.23
N PRO A 38 -16.54 9.00 -1.46
CA PRO A 38 -15.77 9.62 -2.55
C PRO A 38 -15.32 11.06 -2.24
N TRP A 39 -15.96 11.74 -1.31
CA TRP A 39 -15.53 13.04 -0.83
C TRP A 39 -14.11 13.05 -0.22
N THR A 40 -13.62 11.90 0.25
CA THR A 40 -12.23 11.77 0.76
C THR A 40 -11.17 12.03 -0.32
N GLY A 41 -11.54 11.96 -1.59
CA GLY A 41 -10.67 12.22 -2.76
C GLY A 41 -10.71 13.64 -3.30
N ASP A 42 -11.38 14.58 -2.64
CA ASP A 42 -11.52 15.98 -3.11
C ASP A 42 -10.27 16.85 -2.91
N GLY A 43 -9.27 16.35 -2.15
CA GLY A 43 -8.03 17.06 -1.84
C GLY A 43 -8.04 17.84 -0.53
N GLY A 44 -9.20 18.07 0.06
CA GLY A 44 -9.36 18.78 1.34
C GLY A 44 -8.93 17.96 2.55
N HIS A 45 -8.93 16.63 2.43
CA HIS A 45 -8.74 15.69 3.53
C HIS A 45 -7.36 15.04 3.53
N LEU A 46 -6.76 14.91 4.72
CA LEU A 46 -5.59 14.06 4.93
C LEU A 46 -6.04 12.67 5.38
N LEU A 47 -5.63 11.65 4.64
CA LEU A 47 -5.88 10.27 5.01
C LEU A 47 -4.60 9.65 5.56
N LEU A 48 -4.64 9.10 6.77
CA LEU A 48 -3.58 8.28 7.36
C LEU A 48 -4.04 6.82 7.33
N LEU A 49 -3.43 6.03 6.45
CA LEU A 49 -3.86 4.66 6.16
C LEU A 49 -2.79 3.67 6.61
N GLN A 50 -3.19 2.67 7.39
CA GLN A 50 -2.30 1.57 7.80
C GLN A 50 -2.91 0.23 7.40
N PRO A 51 -2.56 -0.30 6.22
CA PRO A 51 -2.99 -1.61 5.76
C PRO A 51 -2.21 -2.73 6.45
N MET A 52 -2.92 -3.73 6.99
CA MET A 52 -2.32 -4.95 7.56
C MET A 52 -1.94 -5.97 6.48
N THR A 53 -2.70 -6.00 5.38
CA THR A 53 -2.54 -6.93 4.26
C THR A 53 -2.83 -6.24 2.93
N LYS A 54 -2.43 -6.83 1.80
CA LYS A 54 -2.71 -6.30 0.45
C LYS A 54 -2.19 -4.87 0.24
N VAL A 55 -1.01 -4.60 0.77
CA VAL A 55 -0.37 -3.28 0.75
C VAL A 55 -0.15 -2.78 -0.68
N GLU A 56 0.43 -3.64 -1.54
CA GLU A 56 0.70 -3.35 -2.94
C GLU A 56 -0.59 -3.08 -3.75
N PHE A 57 -1.65 -3.79 -3.43
CA PHE A 57 -2.96 -3.59 -4.03
C PHE A 57 -3.53 -2.22 -3.65
N LEU A 58 -3.50 -1.84 -2.37
CA LEU A 58 -4.00 -0.55 -1.91
C LEU A 58 -3.19 0.61 -2.51
N ARG A 59 -1.86 0.51 -2.56
CA ARG A 59 -1.03 1.55 -3.21
C ARG A 59 -1.44 1.76 -4.67
N LYS A 60 -1.59 0.66 -5.42
CA LYS A 60 -2.04 0.73 -6.80
C LYS A 60 -3.40 1.40 -6.91
N TRP A 61 -4.38 0.93 -6.13
CA TRP A 61 -5.74 1.46 -6.15
C TRP A 61 -5.78 2.96 -5.85
N LEU A 62 -5.05 3.42 -4.81
CA LEU A 62 -4.98 4.83 -4.46
C LEU A 62 -4.48 5.68 -5.63
N SER A 63 -3.38 5.28 -6.27
CA SER A 63 -2.83 6.03 -7.40
C SER A 63 -3.75 6.05 -8.62
N ASP A 64 -4.46 4.96 -8.88
CA ASP A 64 -5.39 4.83 -10.01
C ASP A 64 -6.71 5.61 -9.79
N ASN A 65 -7.06 5.87 -8.53
CA ASN A 65 -8.33 6.52 -8.15
C ASN A 65 -8.17 7.96 -7.64
N GLY A 66 -7.09 8.63 -8.03
CA GLY A 66 -6.95 10.06 -7.81
C GLY A 66 -6.48 10.45 -6.40
N TYR A 67 -5.76 9.57 -5.72
CA TYR A 67 -5.06 9.89 -4.49
C TYR A 67 -3.56 10.01 -4.76
N SER A 68 -2.90 10.97 -4.10
CA SER A 68 -1.46 11.17 -4.14
C SER A 68 -0.84 10.93 -2.77
N PHE A 69 0.30 10.25 -2.74
CA PHE A 69 1.09 10.04 -1.53
C PHE A 69 1.82 11.34 -1.17
N THR A 70 1.62 11.82 0.05
CA THR A 70 2.30 13.00 0.61
C THR A 70 3.41 12.62 1.57
N ASP A 71 3.30 11.48 2.25
CA ASP A 71 4.35 10.86 3.06
C ASP A 71 4.11 9.34 3.17
N GLU A 72 5.16 8.61 3.48
CA GLU A 72 5.11 7.19 3.77
C GLU A 72 6.16 6.85 4.82
N ARG A 73 5.78 6.07 5.84
CA ARG A 73 6.64 5.68 6.95
C ARG A 73 6.48 4.20 7.24
N LEU A 74 7.51 3.63 7.83
CA LEU A 74 7.50 2.27 8.34
C LEU A 74 7.48 2.28 9.87
N VAL A 75 6.63 1.45 10.44
CA VAL A 75 6.52 1.26 11.89
C VAL A 75 6.74 -0.20 12.21
N PHE A 76 7.61 -0.46 13.18
CA PHE A 76 7.88 -1.79 13.68
C PHE A 76 7.11 -2.03 14.98
N ASP A 77 6.24 -3.03 15.00
CA ASP A 77 5.50 -3.44 16.19
C ASP A 77 5.41 -4.96 16.26
N LYS A 78 5.75 -5.53 17.41
CA LYS A 78 5.63 -6.98 17.71
C LYS A 78 6.16 -7.88 16.58
N ASP A 79 7.38 -7.66 16.15
CA ASP A 79 8.07 -8.44 15.09
C ASP A 79 7.50 -8.28 13.67
N HIS A 80 6.66 -7.27 13.45
CA HIS A 80 6.10 -6.96 12.14
C HIS A 80 6.36 -5.52 11.71
N LEU A 81 6.65 -5.34 10.42
CA LEU A 81 6.79 -4.03 9.77
C LEU A 81 5.48 -3.65 9.08
N TYR A 82 4.98 -2.48 9.43
CA TYR A 82 3.76 -1.91 8.86
C TYR A 82 4.05 -0.61 8.13
N PRO A 83 3.69 -0.47 6.87
CA PRO A 83 3.69 0.82 6.21
C PRO A 83 2.49 1.65 6.65
N VAL A 84 2.72 2.94 6.84
CA VAL A 84 1.71 3.96 7.09
C VAL A 84 1.77 4.96 5.96
N PHE A 85 0.65 5.22 5.30
CA PHE A 85 0.52 6.15 4.20
C PHE A 85 -0.13 7.43 4.67
N ALA A 86 0.43 8.58 4.29
CA ALA A 86 -0.26 9.85 4.29
C ALA A 86 -0.62 10.18 2.85
N VAL A 87 -1.92 10.26 2.56
CA VAL A 87 -2.42 10.52 1.20
C VAL A 87 -3.48 11.62 1.21
N ARG A 88 -3.63 12.30 0.09
CA ARG A 88 -4.70 13.28 -0.18
C ARG A 88 -5.28 13.02 -1.55
N GLY A 89 -6.50 13.49 -1.80
CA GLY A 89 -7.02 13.59 -3.16
C GLY A 89 -6.07 14.45 -4.01
N GLY A 90 -5.76 14.00 -5.22
CA GLY A 90 -4.83 14.68 -6.11
C GLY A 90 -4.36 13.78 -7.25
N ARG A 91 -3.68 14.38 -8.22
CA ARG A 91 -3.12 13.61 -9.35
C ARG A 91 -1.77 13.05 -8.99
N GLN A 92 -1.62 11.76 -9.24
CA GLN A 92 -0.35 11.05 -9.18
C GLN A 92 -0.16 10.25 -10.47
N SER A 93 1.08 10.16 -10.94
CA SER A 93 1.40 9.24 -12.04
C SER A 93 1.14 7.79 -11.59
N PRO A 94 0.68 6.91 -12.49
CA PRO A 94 0.51 5.50 -12.17
C PRO A 94 1.79 4.92 -11.57
N LEU A 95 1.65 4.19 -10.48
CA LEU A 95 2.79 3.58 -9.79
C LEU A 95 3.38 2.43 -10.60
N THR A 96 4.68 2.40 -10.72
CA THR A 96 5.40 1.23 -11.21
C THR A 96 5.18 0.03 -10.28
N LEU A 97 5.37 -1.17 -10.78
CA LEU A 97 5.25 -2.38 -9.97
C LEU A 97 6.23 -2.35 -8.77
N ALA A 98 7.43 -1.82 -8.98
CA ALA A 98 8.42 -1.64 -7.91
C ALA A 98 7.92 -0.71 -6.80
N GLN A 99 7.26 0.40 -7.14
CA GLN A 99 6.67 1.31 -6.16
C GLN A 99 5.48 0.70 -5.43
N GLN A 100 4.64 -0.07 -6.11
CA GLN A 100 3.52 -0.77 -5.47
C GLN A 100 4.01 -1.73 -4.37
N TYR A 101 5.06 -2.50 -4.65
CA TYR A 101 5.60 -3.50 -3.73
C TYR A 101 6.64 -2.94 -2.75
N GLY A 102 7.53 -2.09 -3.23
CA GLY A 102 8.68 -1.58 -2.47
C GLY A 102 8.43 -0.28 -1.71
N GLY A 103 7.36 0.45 -2.02
CA GLY A 103 7.08 1.77 -1.41
C GLY A 103 7.22 2.93 -2.38
N VAL A 104 6.55 4.02 -2.07
CA VAL A 104 6.47 5.22 -2.92
C VAL A 104 7.42 6.30 -2.42
N LEU A 105 7.45 6.55 -1.10
CA LEU A 105 8.19 7.64 -0.45
C LEU A 105 9.02 7.15 0.75
N LEU A 106 9.54 5.92 0.68
CA LEU A 106 10.31 5.30 1.77
C LEU A 106 11.81 5.59 1.72
N ASP A 107 12.30 6.33 0.74
CA ASP A 107 13.71 6.70 0.65
C ASP A 107 14.13 7.51 1.89
N GLY A 108 15.17 7.02 2.58
CA GLY A 108 15.64 7.60 3.83
C GLY A 108 14.95 7.11 5.11
N ASP A 109 13.90 6.27 5.02
CA ASP A 109 13.34 5.61 6.20
C ASP A 109 14.35 4.57 6.74
N PRO A 110 14.71 4.60 8.04
CA PRO A 110 15.72 3.70 8.61
C PRO A 110 15.33 2.22 8.56
N LEU A 111 14.06 1.90 8.41
CA LEU A 111 13.54 0.54 8.31
C LEU A 111 13.39 0.06 6.86
N TYR A 112 13.71 0.92 5.88
CA TYR A 112 13.44 0.62 4.48
C TYR A 112 14.20 -0.62 3.97
N GLY A 113 15.45 -0.78 4.35
CA GLY A 113 16.24 -1.97 3.98
C GLY A 113 15.60 -3.27 4.47
N VAL A 114 15.17 -3.30 5.74
CA VAL A 114 14.49 -4.46 6.33
C VAL A 114 13.16 -4.73 5.64
N TYR A 115 12.41 -3.67 5.30
CA TYR A 115 11.14 -3.79 4.57
C TYR A 115 11.35 -4.41 3.19
N LEU A 116 12.36 -3.97 2.44
CA LEU A 116 12.68 -4.55 1.13
C LEU A 116 13.09 -6.02 1.25
N ASP A 117 13.89 -6.39 2.26
CA ASP A 117 14.28 -7.78 2.51
C ASP A 117 13.04 -8.67 2.76
N GLU A 118 12.05 -8.19 3.52
CA GLU A 118 10.78 -8.91 3.71
C GLU A 118 9.98 -9.05 2.40
N ARG A 119 9.91 -7.98 1.59
CA ARG A 119 9.19 -8.00 0.31
C ARG A 119 9.84 -8.99 -0.66
N ILE A 120 11.17 -8.94 -0.78
CA ILE A 120 11.96 -9.86 -1.60
C ILE A 120 11.73 -11.31 -1.16
N GLY A 121 11.76 -11.59 0.14
CA GLY A 121 11.50 -12.92 0.67
C GLY A 121 10.09 -13.44 0.34
N LYS A 122 9.06 -12.59 0.41
CA LYS A 122 7.69 -12.94 0.02
C LYS A 122 7.59 -13.24 -1.48
N LEU A 123 8.22 -12.42 -2.32
CA LEU A 123 8.27 -12.64 -3.78
C LEU A 123 8.96 -13.96 -4.14
N GLN A 124 10.09 -14.25 -3.53
CA GLN A 124 10.80 -15.52 -3.76
C GLN A 124 9.98 -16.74 -3.39
N LYS A 125 9.24 -16.68 -2.24
CA LYS A 125 8.32 -17.75 -1.86
C LYS A 125 7.20 -17.92 -2.89
N ALA A 126 6.64 -16.83 -3.40
CA ALA A 126 5.61 -16.86 -4.43
C ALA A 126 6.13 -17.44 -5.76
N ILE A 127 7.33 -17.01 -6.20
CA ILE A 127 8.01 -17.56 -7.40
C ILE A 127 8.20 -19.05 -7.27
N ASN A 128 8.78 -19.53 -6.16
CA ASN A 128 9.01 -20.94 -5.91
C ASN A 128 7.71 -21.78 -5.89
N GLY A 129 6.62 -21.19 -5.38
CA GLY A 129 5.29 -21.80 -5.42
C GLY A 129 4.75 -21.95 -6.84
N LEU A 130 4.85 -20.88 -7.65
CA LEU A 130 4.36 -20.85 -9.02
C LEU A 130 5.18 -21.77 -9.97
N GLN A 131 6.48 -21.91 -9.75
CA GLN A 131 7.35 -22.80 -10.54
C GLN A 131 6.97 -24.29 -10.42
N LYS A 132 6.26 -24.66 -9.37
CA LYS A 132 5.74 -26.03 -9.21
C LYS A 132 4.49 -26.30 -10.05
N SER A 133 3.88 -25.26 -10.63
CA SER A 133 2.70 -25.36 -11.50
C SER A 133 3.13 -25.43 -12.98
N ALA A 134 2.57 -26.36 -13.72
CA ALA A 134 2.82 -26.52 -15.16
C ALA A 134 1.99 -25.57 -16.05
N ALA A 135 1.19 -24.67 -15.50
CA ALA A 135 0.34 -23.76 -16.25
C ALA A 135 1.14 -22.65 -16.94
N ILE A 136 0.81 -22.33 -18.19
CA ILE A 136 1.46 -21.28 -18.99
C ILE A 136 1.35 -19.91 -18.30
N GLU A 137 0.19 -19.60 -17.71
CA GLU A 137 -0.03 -18.36 -16.95
C GLU A 137 0.93 -18.23 -15.75
N SER A 138 1.30 -19.36 -15.13
CA SER A 138 2.29 -19.37 -14.06
C SER A 138 3.67 -18.97 -14.56
N ALA A 139 4.07 -19.36 -15.76
CA ALA A 139 5.37 -19.02 -16.33
C ALA A 139 5.50 -17.51 -16.62
N VAL A 140 4.46 -16.86 -17.14
CA VAL A 140 4.44 -15.40 -17.35
C VAL A 140 4.56 -14.68 -16.00
N LYS A 141 3.75 -15.07 -15.03
CA LYS A 141 3.75 -14.46 -13.69
C LYS A 141 5.10 -14.65 -12.97
N VAL A 142 5.74 -15.79 -13.14
CA VAL A 142 7.09 -16.06 -12.60
C VAL A 142 8.09 -15.08 -13.19
N LYS A 143 8.06 -14.81 -14.51
CA LYS A 143 8.95 -13.86 -15.16
C LYS A 143 8.78 -12.45 -14.58
N ASP A 144 7.55 -11.97 -14.45
CA ASP A 144 7.25 -10.63 -13.93
C ASP A 144 7.68 -10.47 -12.47
N LEU A 145 7.40 -11.48 -11.63
CA LEU A 145 7.82 -11.47 -10.23
C LEU A 145 9.35 -11.59 -10.07
N THR A 146 10.03 -12.31 -10.98
CA THR A 146 11.49 -12.41 -10.97
C THR A 146 12.13 -11.07 -11.29
N GLU A 147 11.63 -10.36 -12.30
CA GLU A 147 12.11 -9.03 -12.65
C GLU A 147 11.84 -8.02 -11.53
N LEU A 148 10.64 -8.04 -10.94
CA LEU A 148 10.33 -7.22 -9.77
C LEU A 148 11.30 -7.51 -8.60
N CYS A 149 11.56 -8.79 -8.32
CA CYS A 149 12.50 -9.19 -7.27
C CYS A 149 13.92 -8.67 -7.54
N ARG A 150 14.37 -8.65 -8.81
CA ARG A 150 15.65 -8.07 -9.22
C ARG A 150 15.70 -6.58 -8.93
N ILE A 151 14.68 -5.83 -9.36
CA ILE A 151 14.59 -4.38 -9.15
C ILE A 151 14.61 -4.02 -7.66
N LEU A 152 13.85 -4.75 -6.82
CA LEU A 152 13.83 -4.50 -5.38
C LEU A 152 15.18 -4.81 -4.71
N LYS A 153 15.91 -5.84 -5.18
CA LYS A 153 17.27 -6.14 -4.72
C LYS A 153 18.24 -5.02 -5.07
N GLU A 154 18.23 -4.55 -6.31
CA GLU A 154 19.07 -3.43 -6.73
C GLU A 154 18.80 -2.18 -5.88
N LYS A 155 17.53 -1.86 -5.63
CA LYS A 155 17.16 -0.77 -4.73
C LYS A 155 17.70 -0.99 -3.31
N ARG A 156 17.57 -2.21 -2.79
CA ARG A 156 18.05 -2.60 -1.46
C ARG A 156 19.58 -2.42 -1.34
N ASP A 157 20.33 -2.76 -2.39
CA ASP A 157 21.79 -2.70 -2.42
C ASP A 157 22.32 -1.25 -2.55
N THR A 158 21.45 -0.27 -2.85
CA THR A 158 21.79 1.14 -2.92
C THR A 158 21.52 1.92 -1.62
N LEU A 159 20.93 1.29 -0.61
CA LEU A 159 20.65 1.88 0.70
C LEU A 159 21.86 1.73 1.64
#